data_b9ec8e7b4ba9f71cd67c204984f43426
#
_entry.id   b9ec8e7b4ba9f71cd67c204984f43426
#
_cell.length_a   1.000
_cell.length_b   1.000
_cell.length_c   1.000
_cell.angle_alpha   90.00
_cell.angle_beta   90.00
_cell.angle_gamma   90.00
#
_symmetry.space_group_name_H-M   'P 1'
#
loop_
_entity.id
_entity.type
_entity.pdbx_description
1 polymer ?
#
loop_
_entity_poly.entity_id
_entity_poly.type
_entity_poly.pdbx_seq_one_letter_code
_entity_poly.pdbx_strand_id
1 'polypeptide(L)'
;MDFYLGIDIGTSRVKAVLFDQHFTACASAAENTSPRLSANGYAEQDMTQLWHSVLAILRQIARHPALQAGRLRAIGLAGQGEGVWLSDEQGEPVGPGILWSDTRSHELMSDLLRRPGFNRRYFADTGTHLQPCNTSLQLYWLKHYQPARLAAARYLFFAKDWIRFRLTGVAALELTDASSSLLNQQTGSWSSVVMNEMGLNELLPLFPPLLAPDAPAGTLSDAVAALTGLPAATPVAAGALDVCSAALGCGAVNEGDIYTILGTTCCTGIVCRGPQTVNEATRFVTHTEAGQVISLFPMQAGTPNIDWLQQHISLDADLGRLEQAIAEVEPGSGGVFWQPYLNGERAPFYSPDARAGFFGISPHTTRAELQRAVFEGLAFAIVDALQGYPQGGELYLTGGGAASATWLQIIADCTGRTVVSSAFNELSARGAAILAARSVAALAETPPLAQTRYQPRPQAHARYAALYPVYRLLREQMLPVWQARQAALQPLSQDVQP
;
A
#
# COMPACT_ATOMS: atom_id res chain seq x y z
N MET A 1 12.29 -3.81 31.38
CA MET A 1 12.32 -3.23 30.03
C MET A 1 10.90 -3.18 29.50
N ASP A 2 10.48 -2.06 28.93
CA ASP A 2 9.16 -1.90 28.36
C ASP A 2 9.18 -2.31 26.89
N PHE A 3 8.09 -2.97 26.44
CA PHE A 3 7.93 -3.44 25.07
C PHE A 3 6.62 -2.98 24.45
N TYR A 4 6.62 -2.81 23.14
CA TYR A 4 5.45 -2.53 22.31
C TYR A 4 5.35 -3.59 21.23
N LEU A 5 4.15 -4.07 20.96
CA LEU A 5 3.88 -5.09 19.94
C LEU A 5 3.17 -4.46 18.75
N GLY A 6 3.78 -4.55 17.58
CA GLY A 6 3.14 -4.20 16.31
C GLY A 6 2.71 -5.46 15.59
N ILE A 7 1.46 -5.50 15.14
CA ILE A 7 0.87 -6.59 14.36
C ILE A 7 0.50 -6.06 12.98
N ASP A 8 0.96 -6.72 11.93
CA ASP A 8 0.62 -6.41 10.54
C ASP A 8 -0.26 -7.53 9.95
N ILE A 9 -1.49 -7.18 9.60
CA ILE A 9 -2.51 -8.08 9.03
C ILE A 9 -2.49 -7.95 7.51
N GLY A 10 -1.49 -8.54 6.89
CA GLY A 10 -1.35 -8.52 5.42
C GLY A 10 -2.20 -9.58 4.71
N THR A 11 -2.37 -9.42 3.40
CA THR A 11 -3.18 -10.32 2.56
C THR A 11 -2.58 -11.72 2.47
N SER A 12 -1.27 -11.83 2.27
CA SER A 12 -0.56 -13.11 2.09
C SER A 12 0.13 -13.60 3.34
N ARG A 13 0.30 -12.73 4.35
CA ARG A 13 1.07 -13.01 5.54
C ARG A 13 0.65 -12.11 6.69
N VAL A 14 0.50 -12.67 7.88
CA VAL A 14 0.39 -11.92 9.13
C VAL A 14 1.72 -11.92 9.84
N LYS A 15 2.08 -10.81 10.49
CA LYS A 15 3.35 -10.64 11.20
C LYS A 15 3.10 -9.98 12.55
N ALA A 16 3.92 -10.31 13.53
CA ALA A 16 4.00 -9.62 14.81
C ALA A 16 5.46 -9.33 15.12
N VAL A 17 5.76 -8.09 15.52
CA VAL A 17 7.12 -7.68 15.87
C VAL A 17 7.09 -7.02 17.25
N LEU A 18 7.93 -7.51 18.14
CA LEU A 18 8.13 -6.97 19.47
C LEU A 18 9.27 -5.95 19.46
N PHE A 19 8.97 -4.73 19.85
CA PHE A 19 9.94 -3.63 19.93
C PHE A 19 10.22 -3.27 21.39
N ASP A 20 11.46 -2.94 21.69
CA ASP A 20 11.85 -2.35 22.98
C ASP A 20 11.40 -0.88 23.06
N GLN A 21 11.71 -0.23 24.18
CA GLN A 21 11.40 1.19 24.43
C GLN A 21 12.10 2.18 23.46
N HIS A 22 13.10 1.73 22.71
CA HIS A 22 13.81 2.48 21.68
C HIS A 22 13.33 2.14 20.25
N PHE A 23 12.29 1.31 20.15
CA PHE A 23 11.75 0.80 18.89
C PHE A 23 12.75 -0.02 18.06
N THR A 24 13.68 -0.67 18.74
CA THR A 24 14.51 -1.73 18.16
C THR A 24 13.74 -3.05 18.20
N ALA A 25 13.70 -3.77 17.10
CA ALA A 25 13.03 -5.05 17.02
C ALA A 25 13.81 -6.12 17.82
N CYS A 26 13.13 -6.76 18.77
CA CYS A 26 13.68 -7.78 19.64
C CYS A 26 13.24 -9.19 19.27
N ALA A 27 12.03 -9.32 18.73
CA ALA A 27 11.47 -10.60 18.29
C ALA A 27 10.49 -10.38 17.14
N SER A 28 10.34 -11.38 16.30
CA SER A 28 9.32 -11.39 15.26
C SER A 28 8.73 -12.79 15.09
N ALA A 29 7.46 -12.85 14.71
CA ALA A 29 6.77 -14.06 14.32
C ALA A 29 5.91 -13.78 13.10
N ALA A 30 5.74 -14.76 12.21
CA ALA A 30 4.94 -14.59 11.03
C ALA A 30 4.33 -15.91 10.57
N GLU A 31 3.12 -15.81 10.00
CA GLU A 31 2.39 -16.93 9.40
C GLU A 31 1.86 -16.52 8.02
N ASN A 32 1.93 -17.44 7.06
CA ASN A 32 1.34 -17.22 5.76
C ASN A 32 -0.19 -17.38 5.85
N THR A 33 -0.89 -16.56 5.10
CA THR A 33 -2.34 -16.66 4.88
C THR A 33 -2.61 -17.16 3.48
N SER A 34 -3.81 -17.71 3.25
CA SER A 34 -4.18 -18.29 1.95
C SER A 34 -5.45 -17.62 1.43
N PRO A 35 -5.33 -16.45 0.78
CA PRO A 35 -6.48 -15.86 0.12
C PRO A 35 -6.99 -16.76 -1.00
N ARG A 36 -8.31 -16.82 -1.19
CA ARG A 36 -8.96 -17.57 -2.27
C ARG A 36 -9.21 -16.63 -3.43
N LEU A 37 -8.56 -16.92 -4.55
CA LEU A 37 -8.74 -16.17 -5.80
C LEU A 37 -9.49 -17.06 -6.79
N SER A 38 -10.49 -16.51 -7.48
CA SER A 38 -11.26 -17.24 -8.50
C SER A 38 -11.12 -16.59 -9.87
N ALA A 39 -11.31 -17.36 -10.93
CA ALA A 39 -11.21 -16.89 -12.31
C ALA A 39 -12.23 -15.78 -12.68
N ASN A 40 -13.34 -15.69 -11.95
CA ASN A 40 -14.36 -14.65 -12.11
C ASN A 40 -14.11 -13.40 -11.24
N GLY A 41 -12.88 -13.21 -10.76
CA GLY A 41 -12.45 -11.98 -10.09
C GLY A 41 -12.79 -11.90 -8.59
N TYR A 42 -13.30 -12.97 -7.97
CA TYR A 42 -13.52 -12.99 -6.54
C TYR A 42 -12.19 -13.20 -5.81
N ALA A 43 -11.94 -12.35 -4.82
CA ALA A 43 -10.80 -12.47 -3.92
C ALA A 43 -11.32 -12.42 -2.47
N GLU A 44 -11.17 -13.52 -1.76
CA GLU A 44 -11.76 -13.72 -0.43
C GLU A 44 -10.75 -14.30 0.54
N GLN A 45 -10.94 -14.02 1.82
CA GLN A 45 -10.13 -14.59 2.89
C GLN A 45 -11.01 -15.24 3.96
N ASP A 46 -10.62 -16.45 4.37
CA ASP A 46 -11.24 -17.12 5.50
C ASP A 46 -10.86 -16.39 6.80
N MET A 47 -11.85 -15.75 7.40
CA MET A 47 -11.66 -14.94 8.61
C MET A 47 -11.26 -15.80 9.81
N THR A 48 -11.83 -17.00 9.94
CA THR A 48 -11.50 -17.93 11.05
C THR A 48 -10.05 -18.42 10.92
N GLN A 49 -9.62 -18.75 9.71
CA GLN A 49 -8.22 -19.13 9.47
C GLN A 49 -7.27 -17.97 9.78
N LEU A 50 -7.61 -16.74 9.36
CA LEU A 50 -6.84 -15.54 9.67
C LEU A 50 -6.69 -15.35 11.18
N TRP A 51 -7.78 -15.50 11.94
CA TRP A 51 -7.74 -15.42 13.39
C TRP A 51 -6.81 -16.46 14.01
N HIS A 52 -6.85 -17.71 13.53
CA HIS A 52 -5.95 -18.76 14.00
C HIS A 52 -4.47 -18.44 13.71
N SER A 53 -4.17 -17.86 12.55
CA SER A 53 -2.82 -17.42 12.20
C SER A 53 -2.34 -16.29 13.13
N VAL A 54 -3.21 -15.33 13.47
CA VAL A 54 -2.90 -14.29 14.45
C VAL A 54 -2.63 -14.87 15.83
N LEU A 55 -3.46 -15.79 16.31
CA LEU A 55 -3.22 -16.47 17.60
C LEU A 55 -1.89 -17.24 17.61
N ALA A 56 -1.50 -17.86 16.50
CA ALA A 56 -0.25 -18.60 16.38
C ALA A 56 0.97 -17.68 16.53
N ILE A 57 1.01 -16.54 15.84
CA ILE A 57 2.13 -15.59 15.96
C ILE A 57 2.17 -14.94 17.34
N LEU A 58 1.03 -14.64 17.96
CA LEU A 58 0.98 -14.07 19.31
C LEU A 58 1.52 -15.06 20.36
N ARG A 59 1.22 -16.36 20.24
CA ARG A 59 1.81 -17.42 21.10
C ARG A 59 3.33 -17.51 20.94
N GLN A 60 3.85 -17.34 19.74
CA GLN A 60 5.30 -17.34 19.49
C GLN A 60 5.95 -16.13 20.20
N ILE A 61 5.38 -14.94 20.04
CA ILE A 61 5.86 -13.71 20.71
C ILE A 61 5.79 -13.84 22.23
N ALA A 62 4.69 -14.35 22.77
CA ALA A 62 4.51 -14.49 24.22
C ALA A 62 5.58 -15.38 24.87
N ARG A 63 6.10 -16.37 24.15
CA ARG A 63 7.16 -17.28 24.64
C ARG A 63 8.57 -16.72 24.47
N HIS A 64 8.73 -15.58 23.82
CA HIS A 64 10.07 -15.05 23.56
C HIS A 64 10.73 -14.56 24.85
N PRO A 65 12.01 -14.91 25.12
CA PRO A 65 12.70 -14.57 26.39
C PRO A 65 12.71 -13.07 26.71
N ALA A 66 12.82 -12.21 25.69
CA ALA A 66 12.78 -10.77 25.90
C ALA A 66 11.48 -10.32 26.58
N LEU A 67 10.32 -10.83 26.13
CA LEU A 67 9.03 -10.47 26.72
C LEU A 67 8.86 -11.09 28.09
N GLN A 68 9.37 -12.32 28.33
CA GLN A 68 9.33 -12.97 29.65
C GLN A 68 10.12 -12.19 30.72
N ALA A 69 11.16 -11.44 30.29
CA ALA A 69 12.00 -10.63 31.17
C ALA A 69 11.54 -9.16 31.28
N GLY A 70 10.45 -8.77 30.64
CA GLY A 70 10.00 -7.39 30.54
C GLY A 70 8.49 -7.23 30.64
N ARG A 71 8.00 -6.05 30.25
CA ARG A 71 6.58 -5.69 30.35
C ARG A 71 6.04 -5.26 28.98
N LEU A 72 5.00 -5.92 28.49
CA LEU A 72 4.24 -5.47 27.32
C LEU A 72 3.36 -4.27 27.72
N ARG A 73 3.62 -3.11 27.14
CA ARG A 73 2.93 -1.85 27.46
C ARG A 73 1.67 -1.65 26.64
N ALA A 74 1.74 -1.98 25.35
CA ALA A 74 0.61 -1.83 24.44
C ALA A 74 0.80 -2.66 23.16
N ILE A 75 -0.31 -2.89 22.47
CA ILE A 75 -0.40 -3.58 21.17
C ILE A 75 -1.00 -2.61 20.16
N GLY A 76 -0.42 -2.52 18.96
CA GLY A 76 -0.97 -1.80 17.82
C GLY A 76 -1.14 -2.71 16.60
N LEU A 77 -2.07 -2.34 15.73
CA LEU A 77 -2.37 -3.11 14.53
C LEU A 77 -2.19 -2.23 13.28
N ALA A 78 -1.60 -2.82 12.25
CA ALA A 78 -1.68 -2.37 10.88
C ALA A 78 -2.39 -3.46 10.07
N GLY A 79 -3.01 -3.11 8.95
CA GLY A 79 -3.60 -4.14 8.10
C GLY A 79 -3.90 -3.68 6.70
N GLN A 80 -4.05 -4.65 5.81
CA GLN A 80 -4.54 -4.42 4.46
C GLN A 80 -5.83 -3.61 4.50
N GLY A 81 -5.93 -2.60 3.64
CA GLY A 81 -7.08 -1.72 3.59
C GLY A 81 -8.15 -2.14 2.62
N GLU A 82 -9.22 -1.36 2.59
CA GLU A 82 -10.42 -1.65 1.81
C GLU A 82 -11.01 -3.03 2.15
N GLY A 83 -11.92 -3.52 1.33
CA GLY A 83 -12.55 -4.80 1.59
C GLY A 83 -13.76 -4.70 2.51
N VAL A 84 -14.47 -5.84 2.71
CA VAL A 84 -15.67 -5.94 3.56
C VAL A 84 -15.54 -7.16 4.46
N TRP A 85 -15.52 -6.94 5.76
CA TRP A 85 -15.36 -7.97 6.79
C TRP A 85 -16.58 -7.93 7.73
N LEU A 86 -17.57 -8.78 7.45
CA LEU A 86 -18.83 -8.79 8.19
C LEU A 86 -18.79 -9.80 9.34
N SER A 87 -19.28 -9.39 10.49
CA SER A 87 -19.46 -10.28 11.64
C SER A 87 -20.81 -10.12 12.32
N ASP A 88 -21.19 -11.13 13.09
CA ASP A 88 -22.27 -11.04 14.06
C ASP A 88 -21.85 -10.26 15.32
N GLU A 89 -22.72 -10.22 16.33
CA GLU A 89 -22.48 -9.51 17.59
C GLU A 89 -21.34 -10.11 18.42
N GLN A 90 -21.08 -11.39 18.28
CA GLN A 90 -20.01 -12.12 18.97
C GLN A 90 -18.67 -12.03 18.23
N GLY A 91 -18.66 -11.45 17.02
CA GLY A 91 -17.48 -11.34 16.16
C GLY A 91 -17.24 -12.58 15.29
N GLU A 92 -18.20 -13.49 15.25
CA GLU A 92 -18.11 -14.63 14.32
C GLU A 92 -18.36 -14.17 12.88
N PRO A 93 -17.61 -14.70 11.91
CA PRO A 93 -17.72 -14.27 10.52
C PRO A 93 -19.09 -14.51 9.90
N VAL A 94 -19.65 -13.48 9.24
CA VAL A 94 -20.80 -13.63 8.36
C VAL A 94 -20.30 -13.76 6.93
N GLY A 95 -19.81 -14.95 6.59
CA GLY A 95 -19.15 -15.24 5.33
C GLY A 95 -17.66 -14.84 5.31
N PRO A 96 -16.94 -15.08 4.18
CA PRO A 96 -15.53 -14.74 4.05
C PRO A 96 -15.31 -13.22 3.99
N GLY A 97 -14.15 -12.73 4.42
CA GLY A 97 -13.75 -11.34 4.15
C GLY A 97 -13.55 -11.13 2.65
N ILE A 98 -14.13 -10.07 2.10
CA ILE A 98 -13.88 -9.64 0.71
C ILE A 98 -12.64 -8.77 0.71
N LEU A 99 -11.67 -9.06 -0.18
CA LEU A 99 -10.38 -8.39 -0.21
C LEU A 99 -10.38 -7.13 -1.09
N TRP A 100 -9.37 -6.29 -0.91
CA TRP A 100 -9.09 -5.12 -1.76
C TRP A 100 -8.78 -5.49 -3.22
N SER A 101 -8.34 -6.71 -3.49
CA SER A 101 -8.05 -7.22 -4.85
C SER A 101 -9.27 -7.82 -5.56
N ASP A 102 -10.44 -7.82 -4.89
CA ASP A 102 -11.68 -8.34 -5.45
C ASP A 102 -12.23 -7.44 -6.56
N THR A 103 -12.64 -8.02 -7.67
CA THR A 103 -13.16 -7.29 -8.85
C THR A 103 -14.60 -7.63 -9.19
N ARG A 104 -15.33 -8.39 -8.32
CA ARG A 104 -16.71 -8.82 -8.58
C ARG A 104 -17.70 -7.68 -8.85
N SER A 105 -17.42 -6.50 -8.35
CA SER A 105 -18.24 -5.29 -8.45
C SER A 105 -18.06 -4.50 -9.76
N HIS A 106 -17.22 -4.99 -10.70
CA HIS A 106 -16.85 -4.27 -11.92
C HIS A 106 -18.05 -3.86 -12.79
N GLU A 107 -19.06 -4.73 -12.93
CA GLU A 107 -20.25 -4.40 -13.72
C GLU A 107 -21.04 -3.25 -13.09
N LEU A 108 -21.29 -3.31 -11.77
CA LEU A 108 -21.98 -2.23 -11.06
C LEU A 108 -21.16 -0.92 -11.05
N MET A 109 -19.83 -1.01 -11.03
CA MET A 109 -18.97 0.16 -11.22
C MET A 109 -19.24 0.82 -12.57
N SER A 110 -19.28 0.03 -13.65
CA SER A 110 -19.55 0.53 -14.99
C SER A 110 -20.91 1.23 -15.09
N ASP A 111 -21.93 0.72 -14.40
CA ASP A 111 -23.26 1.32 -14.34
C ASP A 111 -23.26 2.66 -13.59
N LEU A 112 -22.56 2.75 -12.47
CA LEU A 112 -22.41 3.98 -11.72
C LEU A 112 -21.62 5.04 -12.51
N LEU A 113 -20.55 4.65 -13.19
CA LEU A 113 -19.74 5.56 -14.00
C LEU A 113 -20.49 6.14 -15.22
N ARG A 114 -21.52 5.44 -15.73
CA ARG A 114 -22.42 5.96 -16.77
C ARG A 114 -23.35 7.07 -16.28
N ARG A 115 -23.55 7.20 -14.96
CA ARG A 115 -24.38 8.29 -14.41
C ARG A 115 -23.68 9.63 -14.57
N PRO A 116 -24.34 10.68 -15.13
CA PRO A 116 -23.67 11.95 -15.40
C PRO A 116 -23.00 12.56 -14.18
N GLY A 117 -21.69 12.78 -14.27
CA GLY A 117 -20.89 13.43 -13.25
C GLY A 117 -20.68 12.63 -11.94
N PHE A 118 -21.13 11.38 -11.86
CA PHE A 118 -21.02 10.57 -10.65
C PHE A 118 -19.56 10.44 -10.17
N ASN A 119 -18.63 9.99 -11.05
CA ASN A 119 -17.23 9.80 -10.64
C ASN A 119 -16.57 11.10 -10.16
N ARG A 120 -16.93 12.23 -10.75
CA ARG A 120 -16.43 13.55 -10.30
C ARG A 120 -16.93 13.89 -8.89
N ARG A 121 -18.23 13.66 -8.59
CA ARG A 121 -18.77 13.90 -7.25
C ARG A 121 -18.21 12.92 -6.24
N TYR A 122 -18.10 11.65 -6.62
CA TYR A 122 -17.51 10.61 -5.78
C TYR A 122 -16.06 10.98 -5.41
N PHE A 123 -15.24 11.36 -6.40
CA PHE A 123 -13.86 11.80 -6.16
C PHE A 123 -13.80 13.06 -5.29
N ALA A 124 -14.63 14.06 -5.56
CA ALA A 124 -14.65 15.31 -4.80
C ALA A 124 -15.01 15.08 -3.31
N ASP A 125 -15.79 14.05 -3.03
CA ASP A 125 -16.22 13.70 -1.68
C ASP A 125 -15.22 12.75 -1.00
N THR A 126 -14.81 11.67 -1.68
CA THR A 126 -14.00 10.59 -1.08
C THR A 126 -12.49 10.70 -1.34
N GLY A 127 -12.06 11.58 -2.24
CA GLY A 127 -10.64 11.69 -2.63
C GLY A 127 -10.10 10.51 -3.42
N THR A 128 -10.95 9.61 -3.90
CA THR A 128 -10.57 8.47 -4.74
C THR A 128 -11.53 8.32 -5.92
N HIS A 129 -11.04 7.86 -7.06
CA HIS A 129 -11.90 7.44 -8.17
C HIS A 129 -12.53 6.09 -7.84
N LEU A 130 -13.78 5.89 -8.31
CA LEU A 130 -14.48 4.63 -8.08
C LEU A 130 -13.71 3.47 -8.72
N GLN A 131 -13.42 2.45 -7.93
CA GLN A 131 -12.71 1.24 -8.33
C GLN A 131 -13.36 0.00 -7.72
N PRO A 132 -13.17 -1.19 -8.33
CA PRO A 132 -13.76 -2.42 -7.80
C PRO A 132 -13.33 -2.76 -6.36
N CYS A 133 -12.14 -2.34 -5.97
CA CYS A 133 -11.60 -2.56 -4.63
C CYS A 133 -12.26 -1.72 -3.54
N ASN A 134 -12.97 -0.65 -3.89
CA ASN A 134 -13.52 0.25 -2.88
C ASN A 134 -14.57 -0.44 -2.01
N THR A 135 -14.42 -0.31 -0.71
CA THR A 135 -15.38 -0.84 0.29
C THR A 135 -16.81 -0.37 0.00
N SER A 136 -16.98 0.90 -0.37
CA SER A 136 -18.27 1.45 -0.77
C SER A 136 -18.91 0.69 -1.93
N LEU A 137 -18.13 0.32 -2.96
CA LEU A 137 -18.63 -0.41 -4.10
C LEU A 137 -18.90 -1.89 -3.80
N GLN A 138 -18.06 -2.51 -2.96
CA GLN A 138 -18.29 -3.89 -2.51
C GLN A 138 -19.54 -3.99 -1.63
N LEU A 139 -19.80 -3.00 -0.77
CA LEU A 139 -21.07 -2.91 -0.01
C LEU A 139 -22.28 -2.72 -0.95
N TYR A 140 -22.13 -1.88 -1.98
CA TYR A 140 -23.14 -1.70 -3.00
C TYR A 140 -23.44 -3.02 -3.73
N TRP A 141 -22.40 -3.80 -4.05
CA TRP A 141 -22.54 -5.13 -4.63
C TRP A 141 -23.26 -6.12 -3.68
N LEU A 142 -22.86 -6.17 -2.41
CA LEU A 142 -23.51 -7.03 -1.41
C LEU A 142 -24.99 -6.69 -1.24
N LYS A 143 -25.33 -5.41 -1.25
CA LYS A 143 -26.72 -4.95 -1.18
C LYS A 143 -27.56 -5.50 -2.34
N HIS A 144 -27.01 -5.58 -3.56
CA HIS A 144 -27.72 -6.05 -4.74
C HIS A 144 -27.79 -7.57 -4.85
N TYR A 145 -26.71 -8.26 -4.51
CA TYR A 145 -26.56 -9.68 -4.81
C TYR A 145 -26.60 -10.60 -3.57
N GLN A 146 -26.27 -10.06 -2.39
CA GLN A 146 -26.24 -10.84 -1.14
C GLN A 146 -26.89 -10.08 0.04
N PRO A 147 -28.11 -9.54 -0.09
CA PRO A 147 -28.75 -8.76 0.97
C PRO A 147 -28.95 -9.56 2.27
N ALA A 148 -29.17 -10.87 2.18
CA ALA A 148 -29.29 -11.75 3.34
C ALA A 148 -27.99 -11.80 4.17
N ARG A 149 -26.82 -11.67 3.53
CA ARG A 149 -25.54 -11.60 4.21
C ARG A 149 -25.39 -10.30 5.01
N LEU A 150 -25.81 -9.17 4.45
CA LEU A 150 -25.84 -7.89 5.17
C LEU A 150 -26.83 -7.93 6.33
N ALA A 151 -28.01 -8.53 6.14
CA ALA A 151 -29.03 -8.64 7.18
C ALA A 151 -28.61 -9.54 8.36
N ALA A 152 -27.75 -10.53 8.12
CA ALA A 152 -27.19 -11.39 9.16
C ALA A 152 -26.03 -10.75 9.94
N ALA A 153 -25.45 -9.67 9.41
CA ALA A 153 -24.34 -9.00 10.04
C ALA A 153 -24.78 -8.02 11.12
N ARG A 154 -23.98 -7.91 12.18
CA ARG A 154 -24.11 -6.85 13.20
C ARG A 154 -23.09 -5.74 13.02
N TYR A 155 -21.89 -6.08 12.52
CA TYR A 155 -20.79 -5.14 12.31
C TYR A 155 -20.13 -5.31 10.95
N LEU A 156 -19.79 -4.15 10.36
CA LEU A 156 -18.83 -4.03 9.29
C LEU A 156 -17.47 -3.69 9.89
N PHE A 157 -16.44 -4.37 9.44
CA PHE A 157 -15.04 -4.08 9.79
C PHE A 157 -14.15 -4.01 8.55
N PHE A 158 -12.94 -3.50 8.73
CA PHE A 158 -11.75 -3.80 7.93
C PHE A 158 -10.98 -4.97 8.56
N ALA A 159 -10.03 -5.54 7.85
CA ALA A 159 -9.30 -6.73 8.31
C ALA A 159 -8.72 -6.56 9.74
N LYS A 160 -7.95 -5.48 9.96
CA LYS A 160 -7.34 -5.18 11.26
C LYS A 160 -8.37 -4.88 12.34
N ASP A 161 -9.47 -4.22 11.98
CA ASP A 161 -10.52 -3.83 12.93
C ASP A 161 -11.29 -5.04 13.45
N TRP A 162 -11.55 -6.02 12.56
CA TRP A 162 -12.11 -7.29 12.99
C TRP A 162 -11.16 -8.05 13.93
N ILE A 163 -9.86 -8.13 13.61
CA ILE A 163 -8.86 -8.74 14.49
C ILE A 163 -8.79 -8.00 15.83
N ARG A 164 -8.80 -6.66 15.82
CA ARG A 164 -8.83 -5.86 17.05
C ARG A 164 -10.09 -6.16 17.88
N PHE A 165 -11.25 -6.25 17.24
CA PHE A 165 -12.48 -6.64 17.93
C PHE A 165 -12.36 -8.02 18.57
N ARG A 166 -11.79 -9.00 17.88
CA ARG A 166 -11.52 -10.33 18.42
C ARG A 166 -10.54 -10.31 19.60
N LEU A 167 -9.60 -9.38 19.62
CA LEU A 167 -8.63 -9.21 20.71
C LEU A 167 -9.27 -8.56 21.95
N THR A 168 -10.18 -7.59 21.77
CA THR A 168 -10.61 -6.67 22.84
C THR A 168 -12.11 -6.74 23.16
N GLY A 169 -12.95 -7.19 22.25
CA GLY A 169 -14.41 -7.09 22.34
C GLY A 169 -14.95 -5.68 22.04
N VAL A 170 -14.10 -4.69 21.68
CA VAL A 170 -14.52 -3.32 21.39
C VAL A 170 -14.73 -3.12 19.89
N ALA A 171 -16.00 -2.96 19.48
CA ALA A 171 -16.35 -2.68 18.08
C ALA A 171 -16.05 -1.23 17.73
N ALA A 172 -15.14 -1.02 16.79
CA ALA A 172 -14.82 0.28 16.22
C ALA A 172 -14.27 0.12 14.79
N LEU A 173 -14.38 1.16 13.96
CA LEU A 173 -13.65 1.33 12.71
C LEU A 173 -12.52 2.32 12.92
N GLU A 174 -11.50 2.24 12.09
CA GLU A 174 -10.38 3.16 12.19
C GLU A 174 -10.37 4.14 11.01
N LEU A 175 -9.98 5.39 11.29
CA LEU A 175 -10.13 6.55 10.42
C LEU A 175 -9.36 6.43 9.10
N THR A 176 -8.09 5.95 9.12
CA THR A 176 -7.26 5.91 7.90
C THR A 176 -7.83 4.92 6.89
N ASP A 177 -8.32 3.79 7.35
CA ASP A 177 -8.95 2.77 6.52
C ASP A 177 -10.31 3.24 5.98
N ALA A 178 -11.17 3.78 6.86
CA ALA A 178 -12.47 4.31 6.45
C ALA A 178 -12.34 5.48 5.45
N SER A 179 -11.25 6.23 5.52
CA SER A 179 -10.98 7.34 4.60
C SER A 179 -10.69 6.90 3.16
N SER A 180 -10.40 5.63 2.94
CA SER A 180 -10.04 5.13 1.60
C SER A 180 -11.19 5.21 0.60
N SER A 181 -12.45 5.02 1.03
CA SER A 181 -13.62 5.08 0.14
C SER A 181 -14.98 5.31 0.82
N LEU A 182 -15.03 5.57 2.13
CA LEU A 182 -16.28 5.75 2.88
C LEU A 182 -16.48 7.16 3.43
N LEU A 183 -15.41 7.92 3.63
CA LEU A 183 -15.47 9.24 4.26
C LEU A 183 -15.33 10.38 3.24
N ASN A 184 -15.91 11.52 3.59
CA ASN A 184 -15.60 12.78 2.97
C ASN A 184 -14.23 13.26 3.47
N GLN A 185 -13.28 13.46 2.56
CA GLN A 185 -11.89 13.79 2.88
C GLN A 185 -11.71 15.18 3.52
N GLN A 186 -12.69 16.09 3.37
CA GLN A 186 -12.61 17.43 3.95
C GLN A 186 -13.17 17.48 5.37
N THR A 187 -14.25 16.73 5.62
CA THR A 187 -14.98 16.79 6.88
C THR A 187 -14.69 15.63 7.82
N GLY A 188 -14.14 14.52 7.31
CA GLY A 188 -13.96 13.27 8.06
C GLY A 188 -15.28 12.55 8.42
N SER A 189 -16.41 13.03 7.88
CA SER A 189 -17.72 12.39 8.08
C SER A 189 -18.01 11.39 6.96
N TRP A 190 -19.02 10.54 7.14
CA TRP A 190 -19.47 9.63 6.09
C TRP A 190 -19.82 10.38 4.80
N SER A 191 -19.31 9.89 3.66
CA SER A 191 -19.50 10.49 2.34
C SER A 191 -20.98 10.57 1.98
N SER A 192 -21.47 11.75 1.63
CA SER A 192 -22.84 11.93 1.21
C SER A 192 -23.15 11.28 -0.13
N VAL A 193 -22.17 11.19 -1.03
CA VAL A 193 -22.30 10.51 -2.32
C VAL A 193 -22.41 8.99 -2.10
N VAL A 194 -21.60 8.43 -1.22
CA VAL A 194 -21.65 7.00 -0.88
C VAL A 194 -22.98 6.67 -0.19
N MET A 195 -23.36 7.43 0.81
CA MET A 195 -24.55 7.14 1.60
C MET A 195 -25.85 7.37 0.83
N ASN A 196 -25.96 8.49 0.10
CA ASN A 196 -27.21 8.87 -0.57
C ASN A 196 -27.30 8.39 -2.03
N GLU A 197 -26.28 8.68 -2.88
CA GLU A 197 -26.36 8.35 -4.30
C GLU A 197 -26.15 6.86 -4.59
N MET A 198 -25.33 6.16 -3.78
CA MET A 198 -25.22 4.70 -3.82
C MET A 198 -26.27 4.02 -2.93
N GLY A 199 -27.02 4.79 -2.11
CA GLY A 199 -28.10 4.28 -1.27
C GLY A 199 -27.62 3.37 -0.15
N LEU A 200 -26.46 3.65 0.46
CA LEU A 200 -25.90 2.85 1.54
C LEU A 200 -26.30 3.34 2.95
N ASN A 201 -27.17 4.36 3.06
CA ASN A 201 -27.65 4.88 4.34
C ASN A 201 -28.24 3.81 5.26
N GLU A 202 -28.94 2.83 4.70
CA GLU A 202 -29.55 1.73 5.47
C GLU A 202 -28.52 0.81 6.13
N LEU A 203 -27.24 0.85 5.68
CA LEU A 203 -26.14 0.07 6.24
C LEU A 203 -25.41 0.78 7.40
N LEU A 204 -25.70 2.07 7.66
CA LEU A 204 -25.08 2.81 8.76
C LEU A 204 -25.17 2.12 10.12
N PRO A 205 -26.25 1.37 10.48
CA PRO A 205 -26.29 0.62 11.72
C PRO A 205 -25.24 -0.50 11.84
N LEU A 206 -24.62 -0.90 10.73
CA LEU A 206 -23.50 -1.88 10.72
C LEU A 206 -22.15 -1.23 10.98
N PHE A 207 -22.05 0.11 10.91
CA PHE A 207 -20.80 0.85 11.01
C PHE A 207 -20.53 1.18 12.47
N PRO A 208 -19.53 0.54 13.13
CA PRO A 208 -19.11 0.92 14.46
C PRO A 208 -18.56 2.35 14.50
N PRO A 209 -18.41 2.96 15.71
CA PRO A 209 -17.80 4.27 15.87
C PRO A 209 -16.41 4.36 15.25
N LEU A 210 -16.06 5.52 14.68
CA LEU A 210 -14.72 5.80 14.15
C LEU A 210 -13.76 6.18 15.29
N LEU A 211 -12.53 5.66 15.23
CA LEU A 211 -11.44 5.99 16.12
C LEU A 211 -10.26 6.58 15.34
N ALA A 212 -9.54 7.50 15.96
CA ALA A 212 -8.23 7.95 15.48
C ALA A 212 -7.20 6.81 15.57
N PRO A 213 -6.15 6.81 14.74
CA PRO A 213 -5.17 5.71 14.67
C PRO A 213 -4.51 5.34 16.02
N ASP A 214 -4.21 6.36 16.84
CA ASP A 214 -3.56 6.25 18.15
C ASP A 214 -4.55 6.24 19.33
N ALA A 215 -5.86 6.22 19.05
CA ALA A 215 -6.85 6.14 20.11
C ALA A 215 -6.80 4.79 20.82
N PRO A 216 -7.01 4.76 22.16
CA PRO A 216 -7.22 3.51 22.89
C PRO A 216 -8.48 2.80 22.38
N ALA A 217 -8.37 1.52 22.04
CA ALA A 217 -9.45 0.71 21.48
C ALA A 217 -9.72 -0.57 22.32
N GLY A 218 -9.64 -0.43 23.63
CA GLY A 218 -9.84 -1.50 24.59
C GLY A 218 -8.53 -2.13 25.09
N THR A 219 -8.67 -3.26 25.72
CA THR A 219 -7.55 -4.04 26.27
C THR A 219 -7.68 -5.51 25.85
N LEU A 220 -6.56 -6.22 25.84
CA LEU A 220 -6.55 -7.65 25.57
C LEU A 220 -7.44 -8.37 26.56
N SER A 221 -8.44 -9.10 26.07
CA SER A 221 -9.40 -9.81 26.91
C SER A 221 -8.75 -11.00 27.63
N ASP A 222 -9.31 -11.40 28.80
CA ASP A 222 -8.81 -12.55 29.58
C ASP A 222 -8.83 -13.85 28.76
N ALA A 223 -9.85 -14.04 27.92
CA ALA A 223 -9.95 -15.19 27.03
C ALA A 223 -8.80 -15.26 26.03
N VAL A 224 -8.47 -14.14 25.39
CA VAL A 224 -7.35 -14.09 24.44
C VAL A 224 -6.00 -14.15 25.15
N ALA A 225 -5.87 -13.55 26.32
CA ALA A 225 -4.68 -13.67 27.15
C ALA A 225 -4.40 -15.16 27.50
N ALA A 226 -5.43 -15.90 27.90
CA ALA A 226 -5.33 -17.34 28.17
C ALA A 226 -4.94 -18.15 26.92
N LEU A 227 -5.45 -17.79 25.74
CA LEU A 227 -5.15 -18.45 24.46
C LEU A 227 -3.73 -18.18 23.95
N THR A 228 -3.18 -17.00 24.25
CA THR A 228 -1.91 -16.56 23.66
C THR A 228 -0.74 -16.62 24.63
N GLY A 229 -1.01 -16.49 25.94
CA GLY A 229 0.01 -16.30 26.98
C GLY A 229 0.52 -14.85 27.08
N LEU A 230 -0.07 -13.91 26.37
CA LEU A 230 0.20 -12.48 26.55
C LEU A 230 -0.49 -11.96 27.83
N PRO A 231 0.04 -10.88 28.45
CA PRO A 231 -0.58 -10.32 29.66
C PRO A 231 -2.00 -9.82 29.38
N ALA A 232 -2.96 -10.22 30.19
CA ALA A 232 -4.32 -9.69 30.16
C ALA A 232 -4.33 -8.18 30.43
N ALA A 233 -5.42 -7.52 30.01
CA ALA A 233 -5.60 -6.07 30.14
C ALA A 233 -4.49 -5.21 29.51
N THR A 234 -3.66 -5.79 28.62
CA THR A 234 -2.71 -5.03 27.82
C THR A 234 -3.49 -4.07 26.89
N PRO A 235 -3.22 -2.76 26.92
CA PRO A 235 -3.87 -1.78 26.05
C PRO A 235 -3.69 -2.10 24.55
N VAL A 236 -4.73 -1.88 23.75
CA VAL A 236 -4.72 -2.05 22.31
C VAL A 236 -5.12 -0.74 21.65
N ALA A 237 -4.29 -0.24 20.72
CA ALA A 237 -4.59 0.94 19.92
C ALA A 237 -5.52 0.62 18.74
N ALA A 238 -6.19 1.63 18.21
CA ALA A 238 -7.02 1.50 17.01
C ALA A 238 -6.23 0.97 15.82
N GLY A 239 -5.00 1.44 15.63
CA GLY A 239 -4.12 1.01 14.56
C GLY A 239 -4.30 1.86 13.30
N ALA A 240 -3.78 1.41 12.15
CA ALA A 240 -3.88 2.15 10.88
C ALA A 240 -3.87 1.20 9.67
N LEU A 241 -4.33 1.71 8.53
CA LEU A 241 -4.09 1.13 7.22
C LEU A 241 -2.60 0.87 7.02
N ASP A 242 -2.22 -0.25 6.43
CA ASP A 242 -0.83 -0.71 6.30
C ASP A 242 0.09 0.33 5.64
N VAL A 243 -0.36 1.00 4.56
CA VAL A 243 0.41 2.06 3.89
C VAL A 243 0.61 3.29 4.79
N CYS A 244 -0.39 3.67 5.60
CA CYS A 244 -0.28 4.76 6.56
C CYS A 244 0.64 4.40 7.72
N SER A 245 0.51 3.17 8.20
CA SER A 245 1.38 2.62 9.24
C SER A 245 2.84 2.50 8.77
N ALA A 246 3.07 2.10 7.51
CA ALA A 246 4.40 2.05 6.90
C ALA A 246 5.04 3.45 6.77
N ALA A 247 4.24 4.46 6.37
CA ALA A 247 4.69 5.85 6.33
C ALA A 247 5.17 6.32 7.70
N LEU A 248 4.37 6.13 8.75
CA LEU A 248 4.77 6.41 10.13
C LEU A 248 6.01 5.60 10.53
N GLY A 249 6.02 4.32 10.21
CA GLY A 249 7.09 3.39 10.54
C GLY A 249 8.44 3.74 9.90
N CYS A 250 8.48 4.31 8.72
CA CYS A 250 9.72 4.78 8.08
C CYS A 250 10.11 6.22 8.47
N GLY A 251 9.21 6.98 9.08
CA GLY A 251 9.45 8.36 9.48
C GLY A 251 8.96 9.41 8.47
N ALA A 252 8.18 9.02 7.45
CA ALA A 252 7.55 9.93 6.50
C ALA A 252 6.31 10.57 7.14
N VAL A 253 6.53 11.62 7.94
CA VAL A 253 5.51 12.28 8.78
C VAL A 253 5.40 13.79 8.53
N ASN A 254 6.31 14.37 7.77
CA ASN A 254 6.30 15.79 7.47
C ASN A 254 5.67 16.04 6.08
N GLU A 255 5.06 17.21 5.92
CA GLU A 255 4.60 17.65 4.60
C GLU A 255 5.73 17.61 3.56
N GLY A 256 5.47 16.98 2.42
CA GLY A 256 6.43 16.78 1.35
C GLY A 256 7.30 15.54 1.50
N ASP A 257 7.27 14.85 2.63
CA ASP A 257 7.89 13.53 2.74
C ASP A 257 7.21 12.53 1.80
N ILE A 258 8.02 11.66 1.23
CA ILE A 258 7.58 10.65 0.28
C ILE A 258 8.06 9.30 0.80
N TYR A 259 7.22 8.30 0.70
CA TYR A 259 7.69 6.92 0.86
C TYR A 259 7.33 6.10 -0.39
N THR A 260 8.20 5.17 -0.73
CA THR A 260 7.96 4.23 -1.84
C THR A 260 8.33 2.82 -1.41
N ILE A 261 7.41 1.90 -1.60
CA ILE A 261 7.62 0.47 -1.38
C ILE A 261 8.08 -0.15 -2.70
N LEU A 262 9.37 -0.47 -2.80
CA LEU A 262 9.99 -1.10 -3.96
C LEU A 262 9.79 -2.62 -3.89
N GLY A 263 8.67 -3.10 -4.37
CA GLY A 263 8.30 -4.52 -4.40
C GLY A 263 7.90 -4.98 -5.80
N THR A 264 7.08 -6.03 -5.88
CA THR A 264 6.45 -6.49 -7.13
C THR A 264 5.73 -5.34 -7.85
N THR A 265 5.21 -4.40 -7.08
CA THR A 265 4.69 -3.11 -7.54
C THR A 265 5.44 -2.00 -6.80
N CYS A 266 5.42 -0.78 -7.34
CA CYS A 266 5.89 0.41 -6.63
C CYS A 266 4.68 1.17 -6.07
N CYS A 267 4.50 1.17 -4.75
CA CYS A 267 3.50 2.01 -4.13
C CYS A 267 4.19 3.26 -3.57
N THR A 268 3.91 4.41 -4.16
CA THR A 268 4.45 5.70 -3.73
C THR A 268 3.37 6.50 -3.02
N GLY A 269 3.67 7.00 -1.83
CA GLY A 269 2.82 7.89 -1.05
C GLY A 269 3.53 9.21 -0.77
N ILE A 270 2.80 10.32 -0.89
CA ILE A 270 3.29 11.68 -0.65
C ILE A 270 2.46 12.29 0.47
N VAL A 271 3.12 12.75 1.52
CA VAL A 271 2.46 13.41 2.66
C VAL A 271 2.09 14.84 2.30
N CYS A 272 0.81 15.19 2.44
CA CYS A 272 0.25 16.49 2.08
C CYS A 272 -0.62 17.06 3.21
N ARG A 273 -0.77 18.39 3.29
CA ARG A 273 -1.72 19.07 4.16
C ARG A 273 -3.11 19.19 3.55
N GLY A 274 -3.73 18.08 3.25
CA GLY A 274 -5.04 18.03 2.62
C GLY A 274 -4.97 17.59 1.15
N PRO A 275 -6.13 17.23 0.58
CA PRO A 275 -6.20 16.70 -0.77
C PRO A 275 -5.76 17.73 -1.82
N GLN A 276 -4.81 17.34 -2.66
CA GLN A 276 -4.34 18.14 -3.81
C GLN A 276 -4.44 17.29 -5.08
N THR A 277 -5.42 17.56 -5.92
CA THR A 277 -5.58 16.84 -7.18
C THR A 277 -4.52 17.29 -8.18
N VAL A 278 -3.56 16.43 -8.47
CA VAL A 278 -2.48 16.69 -9.41
C VAL A 278 -2.74 16.04 -10.76
N ASN A 279 -3.34 14.85 -10.76
CA ASN A 279 -3.71 14.11 -11.96
C ASN A 279 -4.89 13.16 -11.68
N GLU A 280 -5.39 12.50 -12.73
CA GLU A 280 -6.54 11.58 -12.65
C GLU A 280 -6.27 10.29 -11.87
N ALA A 281 -5.00 9.95 -11.62
CA ALA A 281 -4.64 8.77 -10.83
C ALA A 281 -4.47 9.07 -9.34
N THR A 282 -4.59 10.34 -8.93
CA THR A 282 -4.44 10.77 -7.54
C THR A 282 -5.52 10.12 -6.65
N ARG A 283 -5.09 9.56 -5.53
CA ARG A 283 -5.94 8.99 -4.47
C ARG A 283 -5.47 9.51 -3.14
N PHE A 284 -6.40 9.75 -2.23
CA PHE A 284 -6.06 10.21 -0.89
C PHE A 284 -6.52 9.22 0.17
N VAL A 285 -5.69 9.06 1.19
CA VAL A 285 -6.08 8.46 2.47
C VAL A 285 -5.62 9.36 3.60
N THR A 286 -6.34 9.38 4.70
CA THR A 286 -5.95 10.15 5.89
C THR A 286 -4.63 9.59 6.43
N HIS A 287 -3.68 10.46 6.79
CA HIS A 287 -2.44 10.08 7.44
C HIS A 287 -2.67 9.78 8.93
N THR A 288 -1.74 9.05 9.57
CA THR A 288 -1.75 8.86 11.02
C THR A 288 -1.47 10.14 11.81
N GLU A 289 -0.83 11.12 11.17
CA GLU A 289 -0.63 12.46 11.74
C GLU A 289 -1.84 13.36 11.44
N ALA A 290 -2.36 14.00 12.49
CA ALA A 290 -3.57 14.81 12.38
C ALA A 290 -3.44 15.96 11.35
N GLY A 291 -4.46 16.15 10.54
CA GLY A 291 -4.52 17.22 9.53
C GLY A 291 -3.70 16.94 8.26
N GLN A 292 -3.15 15.75 8.13
CA GLN A 292 -2.41 15.31 6.94
C GLN A 292 -3.17 14.21 6.19
N VAL A 293 -2.87 14.12 4.90
CA VAL A 293 -3.31 13.05 4.01
C VAL A 293 -2.10 12.48 3.26
N ILE A 294 -2.21 11.26 2.80
CA ILE A 294 -1.25 10.66 1.88
C ILE A 294 -1.87 10.62 0.49
N SER A 295 -1.21 11.21 -0.48
CA SER A 295 -1.51 11.00 -1.89
C SER A 295 -0.82 9.74 -2.38
N LEU A 296 -1.60 8.73 -2.82
CA LEU A 296 -1.12 7.39 -3.16
C LEU A 296 -1.07 7.18 -4.67
N PHE A 297 0.02 6.56 -5.12
CA PHE A 297 0.24 6.12 -6.49
C PHE A 297 0.62 4.63 -6.49
N PRO A 298 -0.36 3.72 -6.65
CA PRO A 298 -0.10 2.28 -6.72
C PRO A 298 0.37 1.90 -8.13
N MET A 299 1.65 2.17 -8.45
CA MET A 299 2.23 1.87 -9.76
C MET A 299 2.44 0.36 -9.96
N GLN A 300 2.26 -0.12 -11.20
CA GLN A 300 2.55 -1.51 -11.59
C GLN A 300 4.05 -1.72 -11.88
N ALA A 301 4.77 -0.68 -12.27
CA ALA A 301 6.20 -0.74 -12.53
C ALA A 301 6.97 -1.02 -11.24
N GLY A 302 7.51 -2.22 -11.08
CA GLY A 302 8.23 -2.66 -9.89
C GLY A 302 9.37 -3.62 -10.20
N THR A 303 9.83 -4.36 -9.17
CA THR A 303 10.97 -5.30 -9.25
C THR A 303 10.86 -6.40 -10.33
N PRO A 304 9.66 -6.82 -10.83
CA PRO A 304 9.60 -7.74 -11.96
C PRO A 304 10.36 -7.28 -13.22
N ASN A 305 10.59 -5.97 -13.36
CA ASN A 305 11.47 -5.45 -14.42
C ASN A 305 12.93 -5.89 -14.23
N ILE A 306 13.40 -5.95 -12.98
CA ILE A 306 14.75 -6.41 -12.65
C ILE A 306 14.83 -7.93 -12.82
N ASP A 307 13.81 -8.69 -12.40
CA ASP A 307 13.74 -10.12 -12.60
C ASP A 307 13.76 -10.46 -14.10
N TRP A 308 12.98 -9.74 -14.90
CA TRP A 308 12.96 -9.88 -16.34
C TRP A 308 14.33 -9.56 -16.97
N LEU A 309 14.96 -8.49 -16.51
CA LEU A 309 16.32 -8.10 -16.95
C LEU A 309 17.32 -9.22 -16.68
N GLN A 310 17.30 -9.81 -15.47
CA GLN A 310 18.20 -10.90 -15.08
C GLN A 310 17.98 -12.15 -15.93
N GLN A 311 16.72 -12.51 -16.18
CA GLN A 311 16.37 -13.72 -16.93
C GLN A 311 16.68 -13.62 -18.43
N HIS A 312 16.57 -12.43 -19.03
CA HIS A 312 16.58 -12.28 -20.49
C HIS A 312 17.77 -11.51 -21.04
N ILE A 313 18.44 -10.69 -20.24
CA ILE A 313 19.53 -9.81 -20.71
C ILE A 313 20.84 -10.02 -19.96
N SER A 314 20.78 -10.20 -18.63
CA SER A 314 22.01 -10.20 -17.81
C SER A 314 22.91 -11.41 -18.07
N LEU A 315 22.39 -12.55 -18.45
CA LEU A 315 23.12 -13.84 -18.57
C LEU A 315 23.84 -14.28 -17.28
N ASP A 316 23.78 -13.51 -16.22
CA ASP A 316 24.34 -13.78 -14.90
C ASP A 316 23.27 -13.51 -13.84
N ALA A 317 23.03 -14.50 -13.00
CA ALA A 317 22.05 -14.41 -11.91
C ALA A 317 22.59 -13.64 -10.69
N ASP A 318 23.86 -13.23 -10.68
CA ASP A 318 24.48 -12.53 -9.57
C ASP A 318 24.12 -11.02 -9.60
N LEU A 319 23.23 -10.62 -8.67
CA LEU A 319 22.85 -9.23 -8.48
C LEU A 319 24.02 -8.32 -8.17
N GLY A 320 25.04 -8.77 -7.43
CA GLY A 320 26.21 -7.96 -7.09
C GLY A 320 27.02 -7.59 -8.33
N ARG A 321 27.20 -8.52 -9.27
CA ARG A 321 27.87 -8.24 -10.55
C ARG A 321 27.03 -7.31 -11.44
N LEU A 322 25.72 -7.47 -11.44
CA LEU A 322 24.82 -6.56 -12.15
C LEU A 322 24.94 -5.14 -11.57
N GLU A 323 24.91 -4.99 -10.25
CA GLU A 323 25.07 -3.69 -9.58
C GLU A 323 26.41 -3.04 -9.90
N GLN A 324 27.50 -3.80 -9.90
CA GLN A 324 28.82 -3.28 -10.28
C GLN A 324 28.82 -2.82 -11.75
N ALA A 325 28.30 -3.61 -12.66
CA ALA A 325 28.23 -3.26 -14.08
C ALA A 325 27.44 -1.97 -14.35
N ILE A 326 26.28 -1.82 -13.71
CA ILE A 326 25.45 -0.61 -13.88
C ILE A 326 26.04 0.62 -13.17
N ALA A 327 26.82 0.44 -12.10
CA ALA A 327 27.48 1.55 -11.39
C ALA A 327 28.55 2.24 -12.24
N GLU A 328 29.21 1.51 -13.13
CA GLU A 328 30.27 1.99 -14.02
C GLU A 328 29.73 2.75 -15.25
N VAL A 329 28.44 2.60 -15.57
CA VAL A 329 27.81 3.30 -16.70
C VAL A 329 27.48 4.73 -16.31
N GLU A 330 27.75 5.69 -17.20
CA GLU A 330 27.40 7.11 -16.99
C GLU A 330 25.87 7.31 -16.93
N PRO A 331 25.39 8.29 -16.14
CA PRO A 331 23.98 8.64 -16.06
C PRO A 331 23.35 8.92 -17.44
N GLY A 332 22.20 8.27 -17.70
CA GLY A 332 21.46 8.35 -18.97
C GLY A 332 21.77 7.25 -19.95
N SER A 333 22.51 6.18 -19.52
CA SER A 333 22.61 4.89 -20.23
C SER A 333 22.95 5.02 -21.72
N GLY A 334 23.88 5.90 -22.09
CA GLY A 334 24.24 6.15 -23.49
C GLY A 334 23.08 6.71 -24.37
N GLY A 335 22.00 7.21 -23.76
CA GLY A 335 20.80 7.68 -24.45
C GLY A 335 19.72 6.60 -24.63
N VAL A 336 19.88 5.44 -24.00
CA VAL A 336 18.87 4.38 -24.00
C VAL A 336 17.84 4.63 -22.91
N PHE A 337 16.57 4.55 -23.25
CA PHE A 337 15.43 4.63 -22.33
C PHE A 337 14.75 3.27 -22.20
N TRP A 338 14.28 2.95 -21.01
CA TRP A 338 13.40 1.84 -20.71
C TRP A 338 12.04 2.34 -20.26
N GLN A 339 10.96 1.89 -20.89
CA GLN A 339 9.58 2.09 -20.41
C GLN A 339 9.19 0.84 -19.59
N PRO A 340 8.98 0.97 -18.25
CA PRO A 340 8.95 -0.20 -17.35
C PRO A 340 7.58 -0.90 -17.25
N TYR A 341 6.70 -0.79 -18.25
CA TYR A 341 5.29 -1.16 -18.15
C TYR A 341 5.02 -2.61 -18.59
N LEU A 342 5.73 -3.58 -18.03
CA LEU A 342 5.60 -5.02 -18.39
C LEU A 342 4.16 -5.52 -18.35
N ASN A 343 3.39 -5.09 -17.34
CA ASN A 343 2.02 -5.54 -17.07
C ASN A 343 0.97 -4.42 -17.16
N GLY A 344 1.20 -3.41 -18.00
CA GLY A 344 0.39 -2.21 -18.01
C GLY A 344 0.76 -1.25 -16.87
N GLU A 345 0.00 -0.16 -16.72
CA GLU A 345 0.20 0.80 -15.65
C GLU A 345 -1.13 1.30 -15.09
N ARG A 346 -1.15 1.61 -13.79
CA ARG A 346 -2.31 2.13 -13.05
C ARG A 346 -2.13 3.59 -12.58
N ALA A 347 -0.90 3.98 -12.30
CA ALA A 347 -0.54 5.31 -11.81
C ALA A 347 0.90 5.66 -12.21
N PRO A 348 1.23 6.92 -12.54
CA PRO A 348 0.39 8.12 -12.53
C PRO A 348 -0.55 8.26 -13.74
N PHE A 349 -0.59 7.30 -14.63
CA PHE A 349 -1.54 7.22 -15.75
C PHE A 349 -2.14 5.82 -15.82
N TYR A 350 -3.35 5.70 -16.33
CA TYR A 350 -4.02 4.41 -16.47
C TYR A 350 -3.90 3.91 -17.92
N SER A 351 -3.21 2.80 -18.11
CA SER A 351 -3.12 2.09 -19.39
C SER A 351 -2.86 0.59 -19.17
N PRO A 352 -3.88 -0.26 -19.21
CA PRO A 352 -3.72 -1.71 -19.12
C PRO A 352 -2.99 -2.29 -20.35
N ASP A 353 -3.00 -1.57 -21.47
CA ASP A 353 -2.40 -1.98 -22.74
C ASP A 353 -0.91 -1.61 -22.85
N ALA A 354 -0.40 -0.77 -21.95
CA ALA A 354 1.01 -0.40 -21.92
C ALA A 354 1.90 -1.64 -21.81
N ARG A 355 3.01 -1.63 -22.54
CA ARG A 355 4.02 -2.69 -22.50
C ARG A 355 5.40 -2.06 -22.47
N ALA A 356 6.31 -2.78 -21.81
CA ALA A 356 7.69 -2.36 -21.67
C ALA A 356 8.43 -2.37 -23.01
N GLY A 357 9.46 -1.53 -23.10
CA GLY A 357 10.30 -1.47 -24.29
C GLY A 357 11.51 -0.56 -24.13
N PHE A 358 12.57 -0.89 -24.86
CA PHE A 358 13.74 -0.03 -25.03
C PHE A 358 13.55 0.93 -26.20
N PHE A 359 14.10 2.13 -26.03
CA PHE A 359 14.19 3.14 -27.07
C PHE A 359 15.61 3.74 -27.10
N GLY A 360 16.13 4.08 -28.28
CA GLY A 360 17.43 4.72 -28.42
C GLY A 360 18.61 3.75 -28.54
N ILE A 361 18.37 2.46 -28.81
CA ILE A 361 19.44 1.47 -29.06
C ILE A 361 20.18 1.83 -30.36
N SER A 362 21.51 1.81 -30.33
CA SER A 362 22.41 2.01 -31.45
C SER A 362 23.39 0.82 -31.61
N PRO A 363 24.15 0.74 -32.71
CA PRO A 363 25.16 -0.31 -32.88
C PRO A 363 26.27 -0.30 -31.81
N HIS A 364 26.41 0.79 -31.07
CA HIS A 364 27.42 0.97 -30.02
C HIS A 364 26.86 0.72 -28.60
N THR A 365 25.55 0.49 -28.48
CA THR A 365 24.90 0.27 -27.19
C THR A 365 25.45 -1.01 -26.53
N THR A 366 25.97 -0.85 -25.35
CA THR A 366 26.48 -1.96 -24.55
C THR A 366 25.40 -2.64 -23.72
N ARG A 367 25.69 -3.88 -23.28
CA ARG A 367 24.79 -4.59 -22.36
C ARG A 367 24.60 -3.85 -21.04
N ALA A 368 25.67 -3.27 -20.49
CA ALA A 368 25.63 -2.50 -19.23
C ALA A 368 24.73 -1.27 -19.33
N GLU A 369 24.72 -0.59 -20.49
CA GLU A 369 23.79 0.52 -20.75
C GLU A 369 22.32 0.05 -20.81
N LEU A 370 22.02 -1.10 -21.44
CA LEU A 370 20.68 -1.69 -21.41
C LEU A 370 20.24 -2.04 -19.98
N GLN A 371 21.16 -2.64 -19.20
CA GLN A 371 20.89 -2.99 -17.82
C GLN A 371 20.61 -1.75 -16.97
N ARG A 372 21.45 -0.74 -17.05
CA ARG A 372 21.25 0.52 -16.31
C ARG A 372 19.97 1.23 -16.72
N ALA A 373 19.63 1.24 -18.01
CA ALA A 373 18.41 1.87 -18.51
C ALA A 373 17.13 1.30 -17.82
N VAL A 374 17.13 0.02 -17.42
CA VAL A 374 16.00 -0.56 -16.68
C VAL A 374 15.86 0.08 -15.29
N PHE A 375 16.94 0.26 -14.56
CA PHE A 375 16.94 0.92 -13.25
C PHE A 375 16.59 2.41 -13.36
N GLU A 376 17.10 3.09 -14.38
CA GLU A 376 16.77 4.49 -14.67
C GLU A 376 15.30 4.66 -15.09
N GLY A 377 14.75 3.75 -15.89
CA GLY A 377 13.35 3.76 -16.30
C GLY A 377 12.39 3.61 -15.13
N LEU A 378 12.70 2.73 -14.16
CA LEU A 378 11.95 2.61 -12.91
C LEU A 378 12.08 3.87 -12.04
N ALA A 379 13.26 4.49 -11.98
CA ALA A 379 13.45 5.76 -11.28
C ALA A 379 12.66 6.90 -11.93
N PHE A 380 12.62 6.97 -13.27
CA PHE A 380 11.80 7.94 -13.99
C PHE A 380 10.30 7.73 -13.79
N ALA A 381 9.84 6.49 -13.61
CA ALA A 381 8.43 6.23 -13.26
C ALA A 381 8.08 6.81 -11.88
N ILE A 382 9.01 6.77 -10.91
CA ILE A 382 8.85 7.45 -9.62
C ILE A 382 8.81 8.97 -9.82
N VAL A 383 9.75 9.55 -10.62
CA VAL A 383 9.73 10.99 -10.95
C VAL A 383 8.40 11.40 -11.58
N ASP A 384 7.82 10.55 -12.43
CA ASP A 384 6.54 10.80 -13.09
C ASP A 384 5.37 10.89 -12.08
N ALA A 385 5.37 10.04 -11.05
CA ALA A 385 4.40 10.08 -9.97
C ALA A 385 4.53 11.35 -9.09
N LEU A 386 5.74 11.91 -9.00
CA LEU A 386 6.02 13.11 -8.20
C LEU A 386 5.73 14.44 -8.93
N GLN A 387 5.36 14.38 -10.20
CA GLN A 387 5.08 15.62 -10.97
C GLN A 387 3.88 16.37 -10.41
N GLY A 388 4.05 17.70 -10.27
CA GLY A 388 3.03 18.59 -9.72
C GLY A 388 3.01 18.68 -8.19
N TYR A 389 3.78 17.87 -7.47
CA TYR A 389 3.94 17.98 -6.03
C TYR A 389 5.10 18.92 -5.65
N PRO A 390 5.01 19.58 -4.46
CA PRO A 390 6.07 20.46 -4.00
C PRO A 390 7.44 19.80 -3.99
N GLN A 391 8.47 20.54 -4.38
CA GLN A 391 9.85 20.11 -4.20
C GLN A 391 10.20 20.22 -2.71
N GLY A 392 10.98 19.26 -2.19
CA GLY A 392 11.35 19.18 -0.77
C GLY A 392 10.90 17.85 -0.15
N GLY A 393 11.18 17.68 1.14
CA GLY A 393 10.96 16.42 1.84
C GLY A 393 11.98 15.33 1.46
N GLU A 394 12.00 14.27 2.22
CA GLU A 394 12.86 13.11 2.00
C GLU A 394 12.08 12.01 1.28
N LEU A 395 12.79 11.17 0.53
CA LEU A 395 12.22 10.00 -0.13
C LEU A 395 12.64 8.72 0.62
N TYR A 396 11.73 8.18 1.40
CA TYR A 396 11.93 6.94 2.15
C TYR A 396 11.66 5.73 1.26
N LEU A 397 12.67 4.89 1.04
CA LEU A 397 12.57 3.68 0.22
C LEU A 397 12.64 2.43 1.08
N THR A 398 11.72 1.50 0.84
CA THR A 398 11.60 0.23 1.54
C THR A 398 11.23 -0.89 0.57
N GLY A 399 11.17 -2.13 1.05
CA GLY A 399 10.90 -3.31 0.25
C GLY A 399 12.16 -3.95 -0.30
N GLY A 400 12.01 -5.05 -1.06
CA GLY A 400 13.15 -5.84 -1.54
C GLY A 400 14.12 -5.06 -2.44
N GLY A 401 13.61 -4.13 -3.25
CA GLY A 401 14.42 -3.27 -4.12
C GLY A 401 15.31 -2.27 -3.36
N ALA A 402 14.96 -1.94 -2.12
CA ALA A 402 15.76 -1.03 -1.29
C ALA A 402 17.07 -1.65 -0.76
N ALA A 403 17.36 -2.90 -1.07
CA ALA A 403 18.66 -3.53 -0.80
C ALA A 403 19.76 -3.08 -1.78
N SER A 404 19.41 -2.55 -2.95
CA SER A 404 20.36 -2.10 -3.98
C SER A 404 20.84 -0.68 -3.75
N ALA A 405 22.04 -0.51 -3.20
CA ALA A 405 22.65 0.81 -2.99
C ALA A 405 22.80 1.61 -4.30
N THR A 406 23.14 0.94 -5.39
CA THR A 406 23.27 1.56 -6.71
C THR A 406 21.91 2.07 -7.21
N TRP A 407 20.83 1.31 -7.04
CA TRP A 407 19.51 1.78 -7.46
C TRP A 407 19.00 2.93 -6.59
N LEU A 408 19.23 2.88 -5.27
CA LEU A 408 18.89 3.97 -4.36
C LEU A 408 19.58 5.27 -4.76
N GLN A 409 20.88 5.21 -5.16
CA GLN A 409 21.61 6.37 -5.65
C GLN A 409 21.05 6.88 -7.00
N ILE A 410 20.69 5.98 -7.93
CA ILE A 410 20.04 6.36 -9.21
C ILE A 410 18.71 7.08 -8.93
N ILE A 411 17.89 6.58 -7.99
CA ILE A 411 16.62 7.22 -7.62
C ILE A 411 16.86 8.60 -7.00
N ALA A 412 17.88 8.74 -6.11
CA ALA A 412 18.23 10.04 -5.55
C ALA A 412 18.62 11.04 -6.65
N ASP A 413 19.48 10.62 -7.58
CA ASP A 413 19.91 11.45 -8.69
C ASP A 413 18.79 11.83 -9.66
N CYS A 414 17.88 10.88 -9.97
CA CYS A 414 16.74 11.14 -10.84
C CYS A 414 15.73 12.09 -10.21
N THR A 415 15.42 11.90 -8.91
CA THR A 415 14.40 12.69 -8.21
C THR A 415 14.92 14.04 -7.72
N GLY A 416 16.25 14.20 -7.56
CA GLY A 416 16.87 15.36 -6.94
C GLY A 416 16.60 15.46 -5.43
N ARG A 417 16.14 14.34 -4.79
CA ARG A 417 15.80 14.28 -3.37
C ARG A 417 16.78 13.40 -2.61
N THR A 418 16.97 13.71 -1.33
CA THR A 418 17.64 12.77 -0.43
C THR A 418 16.81 11.51 -0.31
N VAL A 419 17.39 10.38 -0.72
CA VAL A 419 16.81 9.07 -0.51
C VAL A 419 17.26 8.53 0.85
N VAL A 420 16.29 8.03 1.60
CA VAL A 420 16.48 7.44 2.94
C VAL A 420 16.07 5.98 2.90
N SER A 421 16.93 5.09 3.32
CA SER A 421 16.63 3.65 3.37
C SER A 421 17.07 3.05 4.71
N SER A 422 16.33 2.05 5.15
CA SER A 422 16.64 1.27 6.35
C SER A 422 16.78 -0.21 5.99
N ALA A 423 17.69 -0.89 6.67
CA ALA A 423 17.78 -2.35 6.61
C ALA A 423 16.58 -3.03 7.31
N PHE A 424 15.78 -2.28 8.08
CA PHE A 424 14.59 -2.79 8.75
C PHE A 424 13.38 -2.74 7.80
N ASN A 425 12.76 -3.90 7.55
CA ASN A 425 11.73 -4.05 6.53
C ASN A 425 10.28 -4.13 7.08
N GLU A 426 10.11 -4.33 8.40
CA GLU A 426 8.76 -4.50 9.00
C GLU A 426 8.18 -3.13 9.42
N LEU A 427 8.08 -2.19 8.48
CA LEU A 427 7.73 -0.80 8.76
C LEU A 427 6.26 -0.64 9.16
N SER A 428 5.33 -1.42 8.59
CA SER A 428 3.92 -1.40 9.00
C SER A 428 3.77 -1.84 10.46
N ALA A 429 4.46 -2.91 10.86
CA ALA A 429 4.47 -3.36 12.26
C ALA A 429 5.13 -2.33 13.19
N ARG A 430 6.18 -1.63 12.72
CA ARG A 430 6.82 -0.55 13.49
C ARG A 430 5.88 0.62 13.69
N GLY A 431 5.19 1.07 12.64
CA GLY A 431 4.19 2.14 12.74
C GLY A 431 3.06 1.76 13.69
N ALA A 432 2.56 0.52 13.62
CA ALA A 432 1.58 0.00 14.56
C ALA A 432 2.07 0.03 16.02
N ALA A 433 3.33 -0.34 16.28
CA ALA A 433 3.92 -0.25 17.62
C ALA A 433 4.09 1.20 18.11
N ILE A 434 4.39 2.16 17.21
CA ILE A 434 4.43 3.59 17.51
C ILE A 434 3.04 4.08 17.92
N LEU A 435 1.99 3.72 17.18
CA LEU A 435 0.60 4.05 17.52
C LEU A 435 0.20 3.44 18.88
N ALA A 436 0.62 2.20 19.16
CA ALA A 436 0.42 1.57 20.45
C ALA A 436 1.06 2.38 21.60
N ALA A 437 2.29 2.83 21.44
CA ALA A 437 2.97 3.64 22.45
C ALA A 437 2.29 5.01 22.66
N ARG A 438 1.83 5.65 21.57
CA ARG A 438 1.07 6.90 21.62
C ARG A 438 -0.26 6.72 22.35
N SER A 439 -0.97 5.61 22.15
CA SER A 439 -2.26 5.34 22.79
C SER A 439 -2.22 5.26 24.31
N VAL A 440 -1.04 5.02 24.88
CA VAL A 440 -0.79 5.00 26.34
C VAL A 440 0.06 6.18 26.81
N ALA A 441 0.14 7.24 25.99
CA ALA A 441 0.92 8.46 26.26
C ALA A 441 2.42 8.19 26.62
N ALA A 442 2.97 7.09 26.11
CA ALA A 442 4.38 6.74 26.33
C ALA A 442 5.33 7.33 25.28
N LEU A 443 4.79 7.95 24.24
CA LEU A 443 5.55 8.49 23.11
C LEU A 443 4.85 9.73 22.54
N ALA A 444 5.61 10.84 22.40
CA ALA A 444 5.11 12.08 21.79
C ALA A 444 5.58 12.23 20.33
N GLU A 445 6.81 11.83 20.03
CA GLU A 445 7.44 11.98 18.72
C GLU A 445 7.74 10.62 18.09
N THR A 446 7.84 10.60 16.74
CA THR A 446 8.23 9.39 16.03
C THR A 446 9.68 9.04 16.35
N PRO A 447 9.97 7.83 16.88
CA PRO A 447 11.33 7.43 17.23
C PRO A 447 12.22 7.37 15.99
N PRO A 448 13.51 7.71 16.11
CA PRO A 448 14.45 7.58 15.01
C PRO A 448 14.59 6.11 14.56
N LEU A 449 14.84 5.90 13.29
CA LEU A 449 15.18 4.60 12.71
C LEU A 449 16.61 4.68 12.16
N ALA A 450 17.38 3.62 12.34
CA ALA A 450 18.71 3.53 11.70
C ALA A 450 18.56 3.54 10.18
N GLN A 451 19.15 4.53 9.53
CA GLN A 451 18.93 4.84 8.12
C GLN A 451 20.23 5.14 7.41
N THR A 452 20.32 4.73 6.14
CA THR A 452 21.35 5.19 5.20
C THR A 452 20.76 6.27 4.31
N ARG A 453 21.53 7.33 4.05
CA ARG A 453 21.11 8.48 3.25
C ARG A 453 21.91 8.58 1.97
N TYR A 454 21.25 8.72 0.85
CA TYR A 454 21.83 8.90 -0.48
C TYR A 454 21.49 10.31 -0.96
N GLN A 455 22.51 11.18 -1.03
CA GLN A 455 22.34 12.53 -1.52
C GLN A 455 22.37 12.54 -3.05
N PRO A 456 21.52 13.34 -3.72
CA PRO A 456 21.58 13.49 -5.16
C PRO A 456 22.91 14.13 -5.57
N ARG A 457 23.59 13.54 -6.56
CA ARG A 457 24.82 14.08 -7.14
C ARG A 457 24.45 15.16 -8.14
N PRO A 458 24.90 16.43 -7.98
CA PRO A 458 24.39 17.55 -8.78
C PRO A 458 24.53 17.37 -10.29
N GLN A 459 25.64 16.81 -10.77
CA GLN A 459 25.90 16.58 -12.19
C GLN A 459 24.98 15.48 -12.76
N ALA A 460 24.81 14.37 -12.03
CA ALA A 460 23.92 13.30 -12.41
C ALA A 460 22.44 13.76 -12.41
N HIS A 461 22.03 14.50 -11.39
CA HIS A 461 20.70 15.10 -11.33
C HIS A 461 20.42 16.03 -12.52
N ALA A 462 21.33 16.93 -12.84
CA ALA A 462 21.20 17.81 -13.99
C ALA A 462 21.04 17.02 -15.30
N ARG A 463 21.78 15.92 -15.46
CA ARG A 463 21.67 15.03 -16.61
C ARG A 463 20.29 14.37 -16.67
N TYR A 464 19.80 13.78 -15.57
CA TYR A 464 18.49 13.15 -15.53
C TYR A 464 17.34 14.16 -15.69
N ALA A 465 17.45 15.35 -15.12
CA ALA A 465 16.47 16.42 -15.30
C ALA A 465 16.34 16.84 -16.77
N ALA A 466 17.44 16.80 -17.55
CA ALA A 466 17.40 17.05 -18.99
C ALA A 466 16.78 15.88 -19.79
N LEU A 467 16.94 14.64 -19.32
CA LEU A 467 16.44 13.42 -19.98
C LEU A 467 14.97 13.12 -19.67
N TYR A 468 14.50 13.47 -18.48
CA TYR A 468 13.14 13.15 -18.05
C TYR A 468 12.03 13.70 -18.99
N PRO A 469 12.09 14.94 -19.53
CA PRO A 469 11.11 15.40 -20.50
C PRO A 469 11.03 14.51 -21.76
N VAL A 470 12.14 13.93 -22.20
CA VAL A 470 12.19 13.01 -23.34
C VAL A 470 11.54 11.67 -22.96
N TYR A 471 11.85 11.13 -21.77
CA TYR A 471 11.20 9.93 -21.25
C TYR A 471 9.68 10.09 -21.18
N ARG A 472 9.20 11.22 -20.66
CA ARG A 472 7.79 11.53 -20.53
C ARG A 472 7.13 11.67 -21.91
N LEU A 473 7.75 12.40 -22.84
CA LEU A 473 7.26 12.52 -24.21
C LEU A 473 7.13 11.15 -24.88
N LEU A 474 8.15 10.30 -24.75
CA LEU A 474 8.12 8.93 -25.28
C LEU A 474 6.91 8.16 -24.73
N ARG A 475 6.70 8.17 -23.42
CA ARG A 475 5.53 7.54 -22.78
C ARG A 475 4.20 8.06 -23.37
N GLU A 476 4.06 9.38 -23.47
CA GLU A 476 2.84 10.01 -23.99
C GLU A 476 2.57 9.62 -25.45
N GLN A 477 3.60 9.56 -26.26
CA GLN A 477 3.47 9.16 -27.68
C GLN A 477 3.22 7.65 -27.84
N MET A 478 3.61 6.83 -26.88
CA MET A 478 3.36 5.39 -26.90
C MET A 478 1.92 5.01 -26.52
N LEU A 479 1.14 5.86 -25.86
CA LEU A 479 -0.25 5.54 -25.47
C LEU A 479 -1.11 5.07 -26.65
N PRO A 480 -1.21 5.81 -27.78
CA PRO A 480 -1.97 5.34 -28.95
C PRO A 480 -1.34 4.11 -29.60
N VAL A 481 -0.02 3.94 -29.53
CA VAL A 481 0.67 2.78 -30.11
C VAL A 481 0.34 1.50 -29.32
N TRP A 482 0.31 1.55 -27.99
CA TRP A 482 -0.09 0.40 -27.17
C TRP A 482 -1.54 -0.01 -27.42
N GLN A 483 -2.47 0.97 -27.54
CA GLN A 483 -3.87 0.71 -27.88
C GLN A 483 -4.00 0.06 -29.27
N ALA A 484 -3.33 0.61 -30.29
CA ALA A 484 -3.34 0.04 -31.64
C ALA A 484 -2.75 -1.37 -31.68
N ARG A 485 -1.65 -1.61 -30.95
CA ARG A 485 -1.05 -2.93 -30.78
C ARG A 485 -2.04 -3.92 -30.19
N GLN A 486 -2.73 -3.54 -29.10
CA GLN A 486 -3.71 -4.41 -28.45
C GLN A 486 -4.87 -4.74 -29.38
N ALA A 487 -5.39 -3.77 -30.11
CA ALA A 487 -6.43 -3.98 -31.11
C ALA A 487 -5.99 -4.94 -32.22
N ALA A 488 -4.76 -4.80 -32.70
CA ALA A 488 -4.20 -5.67 -33.76
C ALA A 488 -3.94 -7.13 -33.27
N LEU A 489 -3.77 -7.34 -31.96
CA LEU A 489 -3.55 -8.67 -31.39
C LEU A 489 -4.86 -9.37 -30.95
N GLN A 490 -6.00 -8.68 -30.99
CA GLN A 490 -7.29 -9.34 -30.77
C GLN A 490 -7.53 -10.37 -31.91
N PRO A 491 -8.04 -11.56 -31.61
CA PRO A 491 -8.39 -12.53 -32.65
C PRO A 491 -9.34 -11.85 -33.63
N LEU A 492 -9.06 -11.95 -34.92
CA LEU A 492 -10.02 -11.60 -35.97
C LEU A 492 -11.28 -12.40 -35.63
N SER A 493 -12.39 -11.73 -35.30
CA SER A 493 -13.67 -12.40 -35.08
C SER A 493 -13.92 -13.27 -36.31
N GLN A 494 -14.15 -14.57 -36.07
CA GLN A 494 -14.58 -15.49 -37.13
C GLN A 494 -16.04 -15.16 -37.50
N ASP A 495 -16.26 -13.98 -38.12
CA ASP A 495 -17.48 -13.63 -38.79
C ASP A 495 -17.25 -13.67 -40.29
N VAL A 496 -17.03 -14.87 -40.78
CA VAL A 496 -17.41 -15.23 -42.14
C VAL A 496 -18.11 -16.59 -42.03
N GLN A 497 -19.35 -16.58 -41.65
CA GLN A 497 -20.26 -17.66 -42.06
C GLN A 497 -20.75 -17.35 -43.46
N PRO A 498 -20.74 -18.34 -44.36
CA PRO A 498 -21.14 -18.20 -45.76
C PRO A 498 -22.67 -18.01 -45.90
#